data_8c809f1a259dde922849ab115d64f0ce
#
_entry.id   8c809f1a259dde922849ab115d64f0ce
#
_cell.length_a   1.000
_cell.length_b   1.000
_cell.length_c   1.000
_cell.angle_alpha   90.00
_cell.angle_beta   90.00
_cell.angle_gamma   90.00
#
_symmetry.space_group_name_H-M   'P 1'
#
loop_
_entity.id
_entity.type
_entity.pdbx_description
1 polymer ?
#
loop_
_entity_poly.entity_id
_entity_poly.type
_entity_poly.pdbx_seq_one_letter_code
_entity_poly.pdbx_strand_id
1 'polypeptide(L)'
;LAYIGSPFIATTEARATDAYKQMIVDSNSSDIVYSNYFTGIAGNYLKPSIASSGLDPDNLPEADPSKMDFETAQQDGAKAWKDIWGCGQGIGAIHEVAPAGKLVDRLEREYKSARQRLCAGS
;
A
#
# COMPACT_ATOMS: atom_id res chain seq x y z
N LEU A 1 19.81 -5.68 3.18
CA LEU A 1 18.56 -5.86 3.91
C LEU A 1 17.41 -5.24 3.11
N ALA A 2 16.32 -5.96 2.91
CA ALA A 2 15.11 -5.46 2.24
C ALA A 2 13.97 -5.33 3.25
N TYR A 3 13.15 -4.29 3.10
CA TYR A 3 11.91 -4.09 3.85
C TYR A 3 10.73 -4.23 2.88
N ILE A 4 9.95 -5.30 3.03
CA ILE A 4 8.90 -5.67 2.08
C ILE A 4 7.59 -5.84 2.84
N GLY A 5 6.59 -5.00 2.57
CA GLY A 5 5.27 -5.03 3.23
C GLY A 5 4.13 -5.26 2.25
N SER A 6 3.97 -4.38 1.26
CA SER A 6 2.81 -4.37 0.37
C SER A 6 2.53 -5.69 -0.36
N PRO A 7 3.52 -6.44 -0.87
CA PRO A 7 3.27 -7.75 -1.48
C PRO A 7 2.61 -8.76 -0.54
N PHE A 8 2.89 -8.67 0.77
CA PHE A 8 2.29 -9.56 1.77
C PHE A 8 0.83 -9.23 2.07
N ILE A 9 0.36 -8.01 1.79
CA ILE A 9 -1.06 -7.67 1.87
C ILE A 9 -1.84 -8.48 0.81
N ALA A 10 -1.29 -8.63 -0.39
CA ALA A 10 -1.86 -9.40 -1.49
C ALA A 10 -1.57 -10.91 -1.38
N THR A 11 -1.67 -11.46 -0.18
CA THR A 11 -1.55 -12.90 0.06
C THR A 11 -2.86 -13.48 0.56
N THR A 12 -3.06 -14.79 0.34
CA THR A 12 -4.28 -15.49 0.76
C THR A 12 -4.45 -15.48 2.27
N GLU A 13 -3.35 -15.50 3.03
CA GLU A 13 -3.34 -15.54 4.49
C GLU A 13 -3.53 -14.17 5.15
N ALA A 14 -3.28 -13.07 4.41
CA ALA A 14 -3.47 -11.73 4.96
C ALA A 14 -4.94 -11.47 5.30
N ARG A 15 -5.17 -10.77 6.42
CA ARG A 15 -6.54 -10.40 6.87
C ARG A 15 -7.15 -9.21 6.13
N ALA A 16 -6.44 -8.64 5.14
CA ALA A 16 -6.99 -7.62 4.27
C ALA A 16 -8.22 -8.17 3.50
N THR A 17 -9.18 -7.30 3.21
CA THR A 17 -10.35 -7.67 2.40
C THR A 17 -9.93 -8.05 0.97
N ASP A 18 -10.72 -8.87 0.29
CA ASP A 18 -10.44 -9.26 -1.10
C ASP A 18 -10.41 -8.04 -2.02
N ALA A 19 -11.26 -7.05 -1.76
CA ALA A 19 -11.25 -5.79 -2.50
C ALA A 19 -9.92 -5.02 -2.34
N TYR A 20 -9.33 -4.99 -1.14
CA TYR A 20 -8.04 -4.38 -0.91
C TYR A 20 -6.92 -5.12 -1.65
N LYS A 21 -6.88 -6.44 -1.52
CA LYS A 21 -5.89 -7.28 -2.21
C LYS A 21 -5.96 -7.10 -3.73
N GLN A 22 -7.17 -7.11 -4.29
CA GLN A 22 -7.38 -6.92 -5.71
C GLN A 22 -7.00 -5.51 -6.17
N MET A 23 -7.34 -4.49 -5.39
CA MET A 23 -6.95 -3.11 -5.71
C MET A 23 -5.42 -2.93 -5.78
N ILE A 24 -4.66 -3.61 -4.91
CA ILE A 24 -3.18 -3.62 -4.98
C ILE A 24 -2.71 -4.25 -6.29
N VAL A 25 -3.30 -5.38 -6.69
CA VAL A 25 -2.93 -6.08 -7.93
C VAL A 25 -3.24 -5.24 -9.18
N ASP A 26 -4.35 -4.51 -9.16
CA ASP A 26 -4.84 -3.70 -10.28
C ASP A 26 -4.17 -2.31 -10.37
N SER A 27 -3.40 -1.92 -9.36
CA SER A 27 -2.79 -0.57 -9.24
C SER A 27 -1.28 -0.59 -9.50
N ASN A 28 -0.74 0.60 -9.74
CA ASN A 28 0.69 0.83 -9.90
C ASN A 28 1.13 2.10 -9.15
N SER A 29 2.38 2.50 -9.27
CA SER A 29 2.93 3.64 -8.53
C SER A 29 2.23 4.98 -8.80
N SER A 30 1.61 5.17 -9.98
CA SER A 30 0.84 6.38 -10.30
C SER A 30 -0.50 6.46 -9.58
N ASP A 31 -0.98 5.33 -9.04
CA ASP A 31 -2.20 5.24 -8.24
C ASP A 31 -1.96 5.48 -6.74
N ILE A 32 -0.74 5.88 -6.37
CA ILE A 32 -0.38 6.24 -5.00
C ILE A 32 -0.39 7.76 -4.83
N VAL A 33 -1.03 8.23 -3.76
CA VAL A 33 -0.92 9.60 -3.28
C VAL A 33 -0.22 9.63 -1.93
N TYR A 34 0.69 10.59 -1.76
CA TYR A 34 1.34 10.87 -0.49
C TYR A 34 0.63 12.03 0.19
N SER A 35 0.04 11.78 1.35
CA SER A 35 -0.79 12.77 2.04
C SER A 35 -0.76 12.57 3.55
N ASN A 36 -0.91 13.67 4.30
CA ASN A 36 -1.12 13.67 5.76
C ASN A 36 -2.59 13.85 6.15
N TYR A 37 -3.48 13.95 5.16
CA TYR A 37 -4.89 14.29 5.38
C TYR A 37 -5.63 13.32 6.33
N PHE A 38 -5.37 12.01 6.19
CA PHE A 38 -6.15 10.99 6.90
C PHE A 38 -5.75 10.79 8.36
N THR A 39 -4.48 10.98 8.68
CA THR A 39 -3.93 10.65 10.01
C THR A 39 -3.13 11.78 10.64
N GLY A 40 -2.96 12.90 9.94
CA GLY A 40 -2.05 13.98 10.34
C GLY A 40 -0.56 13.64 10.15
N ILE A 41 -0.24 12.38 9.83
CA ILE A 41 1.11 11.92 9.50
C ILE A 41 1.11 11.52 8.03
N ALA A 42 2.11 11.98 7.30
CA ALA A 42 2.22 11.68 5.87
C ALA A 42 2.42 10.19 5.61
N GLY A 43 1.64 9.66 4.69
CA GLY A 43 1.65 8.25 4.28
C GLY A 43 1.25 8.08 2.82
N ASN A 44 1.50 6.90 2.29
CA ASN A 44 1.11 6.52 0.94
C ASN A 44 -0.24 5.80 0.95
N TYR A 45 -1.16 6.26 0.12
CA TYR A 45 -2.52 5.71 0.03
C TYR A 45 -2.91 5.41 -1.42
N LEU A 46 -3.75 4.40 -1.61
CA LEU A 46 -4.31 4.04 -2.91
C LEU A 46 -5.38 5.05 -3.34
N LYS A 47 -5.15 5.76 -4.43
CA LYS A 47 -6.10 6.71 -5.02
C LYS A 47 -7.48 6.08 -5.27
N PRO A 48 -7.60 4.85 -5.81
CA PRO A 48 -8.91 4.24 -6.01
C PRO A 48 -9.71 4.03 -4.70
N SER A 49 -9.04 3.75 -3.57
CA SER A 49 -9.74 3.62 -2.27
C SER A 49 -10.26 4.96 -1.77
N ILE A 50 -9.51 6.04 -2.00
CA ILE A 50 -9.91 7.41 -1.67
C ILE A 50 -11.12 7.81 -2.50
N ALA A 51 -11.08 7.57 -3.82
CA ALA A 51 -12.17 7.86 -4.74
C ALA A 51 -13.45 7.08 -4.37
N SER A 52 -13.32 5.80 -4.00
CA SER A 52 -14.44 4.97 -3.54
C SER A 52 -15.09 5.50 -2.25
N SER A 53 -14.35 6.25 -1.46
CA SER A 53 -14.85 6.92 -0.24
C SER A 53 -15.50 8.29 -0.51
N GLY A 54 -15.59 8.70 -1.77
CA GLY A 54 -16.22 9.96 -2.19
C GLY A 54 -15.31 11.19 -2.11
N LEU A 55 -14.01 10.99 -1.94
CA LEU A 55 -13.00 12.06 -1.92
C LEU A 55 -12.25 12.11 -3.25
N ASP A 56 -11.75 13.31 -3.60
CA ASP A 56 -10.88 13.49 -4.76
C ASP A 56 -9.42 13.28 -4.34
N PRO A 57 -8.75 12.20 -4.79
CA PRO A 57 -7.39 11.91 -4.40
C PRO A 57 -6.35 12.91 -4.92
N ASP A 58 -6.68 13.69 -5.94
CA ASP A 58 -5.79 14.68 -6.52
C ASP A 58 -5.96 16.09 -5.90
N ASN A 59 -7.00 16.28 -5.06
CA ASN A 59 -7.31 17.55 -4.37
C ASN A 59 -7.54 17.33 -2.87
N LEU A 60 -6.69 16.55 -2.21
CA LEU A 60 -6.75 16.38 -0.76
C LEU A 60 -6.19 17.62 -0.06
N PRO A 61 -6.91 18.22 0.92
CA PRO A 61 -6.37 19.31 1.72
C PRO A 61 -5.22 18.81 2.61
N GLU A 62 -4.29 19.71 2.95
CA GLU A 62 -3.30 19.43 3.97
C GLU A 62 -3.96 19.43 5.35
N ALA A 63 -3.64 18.43 6.17
CA ALA A 63 -4.05 18.43 7.56
C ALA A 63 -3.22 19.48 8.33
N ASP A 64 -3.90 20.33 9.10
CA ASP A 64 -3.26 21.25 10.03
C ASP A 64 -3.16 20.56 11.40
N PRO A 65 -1.94 20.14 11.83
CA PRO A 65 -1.76 19.42 13.09
C PRO A 65 -2.21 20.23 14.32
N SER A 66 -2.29 21.58 14.19
CA SER A 66 -2.72 22.46 15.29
C SER A 66 -4.24 22.51 15.47
N LYS A 67 -5.00 22.01 14.49
CA LYS A 67 -6.47 21.97 14.48
C LYS A 67 -7.03 20.56 14.63
N MET A 68 -6.19 19.57 14.86
CA MET A 68 -6.63 18.19 15.08
C MET A 68 -7.31 18.08 16.43
N ASP A 69 -8.64 18.09 16.40
CA ASP A 69 -9.46 17.69 17.52
C ASP A 69 -9.47 16.16 17.62
N PHE A 70 -8.74 15.62 18.59
CA PHE A 70 -8.53 14.17 18.76
C PHE A 70 -9.84 13.40 18.92
N GLU A 71 -10.92 14.04 19.39
CA GLU A 71 -12.22 13.40 19.54
C GLU A 71 -12.95 13.24 18.20
N THR A 72 -12.86 14.24 17.31
CA THR A 72 -13.46 14.18 15.97
C THR A 72 -12.63 13.29 15.03
N ALA A 73 -11.30 13.32 15.18
CA ALA A 73 -10.40 12.45 14.42
C ALA A 73 -10.57 10.95 14.77
N GLN A 74 -11.05 10.60 15.97
CA GLN A 74 -11.34 9.20 16.31
C GLN A 74 -12.58 8.65 15.59
N GLN A 75 -13.60 9.45 15.36
CA GLN A 75 -14.81 8.99 14.64
C GLN A 75 -14.58 8.90 13.12
N ASP A 76 -13.97 9.91 12.52
CA ASP A 76 -13.63 9.90 11.09
C ASP A 76 -12.36 9.08 10.80
N GLY A 77 -11.41 9.05 11.73
CA GLY A 77 -10.18 8.26 11.63
C GLY A 77 -10.44 6.76 11.65
N ALA A 78 -11.37 6.26 12.48
CA ALA A 78 -11.74 4.85 12.50
C ALA A 78 -12.35 4.40 11.17
N LYS A 79 -13.12 5.28 10.52
CA LYS A 79 -13.71 5.02 9.21
C LYS A 79 -12.68 5.11 8.09
N ALA A 80 -11.76 6.08 8.16
CA ALA A 80 -10.65 6.21 7.23
C ALA A 80 -9.74 4.98 7.23
N TRP A 81 -9.36 4.45 8.40
CA TRP A 81 -8.55 3.23 8.51
C TRP A 81 -9.23 1.99 7.91
N LYS A 82 -10.56 1.96 7.85
CA LYS A 82 -11.31 0.85 7.29
C LYS A 82 -11.41 0.93 5.77
N ASP A 83 -11.58 2.11 5.22
CA ASP A 83 -11.99 2.33 3.83
C ASP A 83 -10.88 2.96 2.97
N ILE A 84 -9.87 3.62 3.58
CA ILE A 84 -8.73 4.21 2.90
C ILE A 84 -7.50 3.32 3.10
N TRP A 85 -6.99 2.77 2.00
CA TRP A 85 -5.98 1.72 2.04
C TRP A 85 -4.59 2.25 1.67
N GLY A 86 -3.61 1.90 2.52
CA GLY A 86 -2.22 2.29 2.33
C GLY A 86 -1.38 1.18 1.71
N CYS A 87 -0.41 1.54 0.88
CA CYS A 87 0.60 0.61 0.37
C CYS A 87 1.82 1.35 -0.14
N GLY A 88 2.93 0.63 -0.31
CA GLY A 88 4.16 1.19 -0.87
C GLY A 88 4.11 1.39 -2.38
N GLN A 89 4.97 2.24 -2.90
CA GLN A 89 5.03 2.59 -4.32
C GLN A 89 5.49 1.42 -5.23
N GLY A 90 6.05 0.35 -4.66
CA GLY A 90 6.49 -0.84 -5.40
C GLY A 90 5.37 -1.81 -5.80
N ILE A 91 4.10 -1.44 -5.64
CA ILE A 91 2.96 -2.32 -5.95
C ILE A 91 2.85 -2.73 -7.41
N GLY A 92 3.43 -1.99 -8.35
CA GLY A 92 3.44 -2.35 -9.76
C GLY A 92 4.10 -3.71 -10.08
N ALA A 93 4.85 -4.28 -9.13
CA ALA A 93 5.44 -5.62 -9.23
C ALA A 93 4.53 -6.74 -8.66
N ILE A 94 3.32 -6.41 -8.19
CA ILE A 94 2.36 -7.35 -7.60
C ILE A 94 1.29 -7.64 -8.66
N HIS A 95 1.24 -8.87 -9.17
CA HIS A 95 0.39 -9.24 -10.30
C HIS A 95 -0.68 -10.26 -9.95
N GLU A 96 -0.63 -10.85 -8.77
CA GLU A 96 -1.60 -11.85 -8.32
C GLU A 96 -1.75 -11.83 -6.80
N VAL A 97 -2.89 -12.29 -6.32
CA VAL A 97 -3.08 -12.71 -4.92
C VAL A 97 -2.63 -14.16 -4.81
N ALA A 98 -1.63 -14.44 -4.01
CA ALA A 98 -1.01 -15.76 -3.90
C ALA A 98 -0.73 -16.15 -2.45
N PRO A 99 -0.54 -17.45 -2.15
CA PRO A 99 -0.06 -17.87 -0.82
C PRO A 99 1.27 -17.19 -0.46
N ALA A 100 1.43 -16.83 0.81
CA ALA A 100 2.65 -16.17 1.30
C ALA A 100 3.91 -17.00 1.04
N GLY A 101 3.84 -18.33 1.16
CA GLY A 101 4.94 -19.24 0.82
C GLY A 101 5.40 -19.09 -0.64
N LYS A 102 4.44 -19.01 -1.59
CA LYS A 102 4.73 -18.81 -3.01
C LYS A 102 5.44 -17.46 -3.26
N LEU A 103 5.03 -16.41 -2.53
CA LEU A 103 5.69 -15.11 -2.60
C LEU A 103 7.14 -15.20 -2.10
N VAL A 104 7.38 -15.85 -0.96
CA VAL A 104 8.74 -16.04 -0.40
C VAL A 104 9.63 -16.81 -1.38
N ASP A 105 9.14 -17.92 -1.94
CA ASP A 105 9.88 -18.71 -2.93
C ASP A 105 10.23 -17.87 -4.18
N ARG A 106 9.32 -17.00 -4.63
CA ARG A 106 9.58 -16.07 -5.73
C ARG A 106 10.69 -15.10 -5.38
N LEU A 107 10.63 -14.45 -4.21
CA LEU A 107 11.63 -13.50 -3.76
C LEU A 107 13.02 -14.16 -3.64
N GLU A 108 13.09 -15.39 -3.14
CA GLU A 108 14.35 -16.14 -3.06
C GLU A 108 14.94 -16.42 -4.45
N ARG A 109 14.10 -16.86 -5.40
CA ARG A 109 14.56 -17.12 -6.79
C ARG A 109 15.04 -15.83 -7.46
N GLU A 110 14.29 -14.73 -7.32
CA GLU A 110 14.66 -13.43 -7.88
C GLU A 110 15.97 -12.90 -7.30
N TYR A 111 16.16 -13.04 -5.98
CA TYR A 111 17.40 -12.68 -5.31
C TYR A 111 18.60 -13.50 -5.84
N LYS A 112 18.47 -14.82 -5.90
CA LYS A 112 19.51 -15.70 -6.42
C LYS A 112 19.87 -15.38 -7.87
N SER A 113 18.87 -15.15 -8.71
CA SER A 113 19.06 -14.78 -10.11
C SER A 113 19.74 -13.41 -10.24
N ALA A 114 19.32 -12.41 -9.49
CA ALA A 114 19.95 -11.09 -9.50
C ALA A 114 21.41 -11.15 -9.08
N ARG A 115 21.72 -11.89 -8.01
CA ARG A 115 23.08 -12.10 -7.53
C ARG A 115 23.96 -12.78 -8.59
N GLN A 116 23.46 -13.81 -9.26
CA GLN A 116 24.19 -14.50 -10.34
C GLN A 116 24.53 -13.55 -11.48
N ARG A 117 23.58 -12.71 -11.92
CA ARG A 117 23.81 -11.72 -12.98
C ARG A 117 24.89 -10.71 -12.60
N LEU A 118 24.89 -10.23 -11.37
CA LEU A 118 25.89 -9.28 -10.88
C LEU A 118 27.29 -9.92 -10.76
N CYS A 119 27.37 -11.17 -10.32
CA CYS A 119 28.66 -11.89 -10.20
C CYS A 119 29.21 -12.38 -11.54
N ALA A 120 28.38 -12.65 -12.55
CA ALA A 120 28.80 -13.11 -13.88
C ALA A 120 29.35 -11.98 -14.75
N GLY A 121 29.09 -10.71 -14.42
CA GLY A 121 29.58 -9.52 -15.13
C GLY A 121 30.91 -8.97 -14.63
N SER A 122 31.58 -9.66 -13.72
CA SER A 122 32.86 -9.27 -13.13
C SER A 122 34.03 -10.08 -13.69
#